data_b07b22680623225927fa4a2fc48561bd
#
_entry.id   b07b22680623225927fa4a2fc48561bd
#
_cell.length_a   1.000
_cell.length_b   1.000
_cell.length_c   1.000
_cell.angle_alpha   90.00
_cell.angle_beta   90.00
_cell.angle_gamma   90.00
#
_symmetry.space_group_name_H-M   'P 1'
#
loop_
_entity.id
_entity.type
_entity.pdbx_description
1 polymer ?
#
loop_
_entity_poly.entity_id
_entity_poly.type
_entity_poly.pdbx_seq_one_letter_code
_entity_poly.pdbx_strand_id
1 'polypeptide(L)'
;MLIMLWGLGTERPFEVMYEELENQGLPVLLVDQRDVAETVVELNVGAEVGGRIRTPTRDVDIREVTAAYVRPCDSRLLPSVARAGAGSELWRHATTVAELLSTWVELTPALVVNRFSSMGSNGSKPFQLEIIRDHGFDVPDTLVTTDAEAVRAFRERHGEIIYKSVSSVRSIVSRLRSEQRLDDVAFCPTQFQQYVPGTDHRVHVVGCEIYPCEIICDATDYRYPGDVDVDLRPCRLPPEVEERCFRLSSAMNLPVAGIDLRRTPEGEWYCLEVNPSPAYSYYQAHAGLPISAAIARLLASAESQAAVNFDSDFELAVNAA
;
A
#
# COMPACT_ATOMS: atom_id res chain seq x y z
N MET A 1 2.44 -14.79 -20.78
CA MET A 1 2.41 -14.28 -19.37
C MET A 1 3.81 -14.09 -18.85
N LEU A 2 4.16 -12.91 -18.38
CA LEU A 2 5.41 -12.62 -17.66
C LEU A 2 5.08 -11.64 -16.52
N ILE A 3 5.45 -11.98 -15.31
CA ILE A 3 5.21 -11.15 -14.12
C ILE A 3 6.48 -10.41 -13.75
N MET A 4 6.45 -9.08 -13.73
CA MET A 4 7.58 -8.29 -13.27
C MET A 4 7.51 -8.08 -11.76
N LEU A 5 8.58 -8.35 -11.05
CA LEU A 5 8.81 -7.92 -9.67
C LEU A 5 9.83 -6.80 -9.67
N TRP A 6 9.43 -5.60 -9.26
CA TRP A 6 10.34 -4.46 -9.13
C TRP A 6 10.35 -3.94 -7.69
N GLY A 7 11.51 -4.01 -7.05
CA GLY A 7 11.66 -3.57 -5.67
C GLY A 7 13.01 -3.95 -5.07
N LEU A 8 13.09 -3.87 -3.74
CA LEU A 8 14.29 -4.24 -2.99
C LEU A 8 14.18 -5.70 -2.51
N GLY A 9 15.02 -6.58 -3.04
CA GLY A 9 15.01 -8.03 -2.77
C GLY A 9 15.18 -8.43 -1.31
N THR A 10 15.57 -7.51 -0.42
CA THR A 10 15.69 -7.74 1.03
C THR A 10 14.45 -7.28 1.81
N GLU A 11 13.46 -6.70 1.17
CA GLU A 11 12.19 -6.36 1.82
C GLU A 11 11.33 -7.62 1.96
N ARG A 12 10.93 -7.97 3.17
CA ARG A 12 10.27 -9.25 3.43
C ARG A 12 9.00 -9.51 2.60
N PRO A 13 8.07 -8.55 2.39
CA PRO A 13 6.94 -8.77 1.50
C PRO A 13 7.33 -9.04 0.05
N PHE A 14 8.42 -8.44 -0.43
CA PHE A 14 8.95 -8.65 -1.78
C PHE A 14 9.58 -10.04 -1.91
N GLU A 15 10.41 -10.44 -0.95
CA GLU A 15 11.04 -11.75 -0.88
C GLU A 15 9.99 -12.88 -0.86
N VAL A 16 8.99 -12.77 0.03
CA VAL A 16 7.88 -13.74 0.11
C VAL A 16 7.09 -13.83 -1.19
N MET A 17 6.92 -12.71 -1.90
CA MET A 17 6.23 -12.71 -3.19
C MET A 17 7.07 -13.41 -4.27
N TYR A 18 8.37 -13.17 -4.30
CA TYR A 18 9.27 -13.85 -5.23
C TYR A 18 9.27 -15.37 -4.99
N GLU A 19 9.45 -15.79 -3.72
CA GLU A 19 9.37 -17.20 -3.33
C GLU A 19 8.04 -17.85 -3.75
N GLU A 20 6.92 -17.16 -3.56
CA GLU A 20 5.59 -17.66 -3.92
C GLU A 20 5.43 -17.88 -5.43
N LEU A 21 5.86 -16.92 -6.24
CA LEU A 21 5.79 -17.03 -7.71
C LEU A 21 6.69 -18.16 -8.24
N GLU A 22 7.90 -18.29 -7.70
CA GLU A 22 8.83 -19.37 -8.05
C GLU A 22 8.24 -20.76 -7.68
N ASN A 23 7.68 -20.88 -6.47
CA ASN A 23 7.05 -22.13 -6.01
C ASN A 23 5.84 -22.54 -6.87
N GLN A 24 5.13 -21.57 -7.44
CA GLN A 24 4.04 -21.83 -8.38
C GLN A 24 4.52 -22.04 -9.82
N GLY A 25 5.83 -21.93 -10.09
CA GLY A 25 6.40 -22.09 -11.44
C GLY A 25 5.98 -20.98 -12.41
N LEU A 26 5.62 -19.81 -11.90
CA LEU A 26 5.20 -18.66 -12.71
C LEU A 26 6.42 -17.93 -13.29
N PRO A 27 6.38 -17.50 -14.56
CA PRO A 27 7.51 -16.81 -15.18
C PRO A 27 7.68 -15.40 -14.61
N VAL A 28 8.86 -15.15 -13.98
CA VAL A 28 9.18 -13.88 -13.31
C VAL A 28 10.30 -13.15 -14.04
N LEU A 29 10.13 -11.85 -14.22
CA LEU A 29 11.19 -10.88 -14.49
C LEU A 29 11.53 -10.16 -13.16
N LEU A 30 12.64 -10.54 -12.54
CA LEU A 30 13.11 -9.88 -11.34
C LEU A 30 13.92 -8.62 -11.69
N VAL A 31 13.46 -7.47 -11.21
CA VAL A 31 14.15 -6.18 -11.30
C VAL A 31 14.51 -5.76 -9.87
N ASP A 32 15.57 -6.35 -9.33
CA ASP A 32 16.05 -6.04 -7.99
C ASP A 32 16.81 -4.71 -8.00
N GLN A 33 16.43 -3.79 -7.14
CA GLN A 33 17.09 -2.49 -7.04
C GLN A 33 18.56 -2.58 -6.59
N ARG A 34 18.99 -3.70 -6.00
CA ARG A 34 20.41 -3.94 -5.68
C ARG A 34 21.29 -4.03 -6.92
N ASP A 35 20.71 -4.47 -8.04
CA ASP A 35 21.38 -4.67 -9.32
C ASP A 35 21.21 -3.46 -10.25
N VAL A 36 20.83 -2.30 -9.71
CA VAL A 36 20.54 -1.10 -10.50
C VAL A 36 21.68 -0.64 -11.37
N ALA A 37 22.94 -0.87 -10.97
CA ALA A 37 24.12 -0.52 -11.77
C ALA A 37 24.20 -1.28 -13.11
N GLU A 38 23.62 -2.48 -13.18
CA GLU A 38 23.60 -3.36 -14.36
C GLU A 38 22.23 -3.40 -15.04
N THR A 39 21.23 -2.71 -14.45
CA THR A 39 19.87 -2.65 -15.01
C THR A 39 19.80 -1.54 -16.04
N VAL A 40 19.31 -1.87 -17.24
CA VAL A 40 19.07 -0.89 -18.31
C VAL A 40 17.61 -0.93 -18.70
N VAL A 41 17.00 0.23 -18.80
CA VAL A 41 15.60 0.40 -19.22
C VAL A 41 15.53 1.36 -20.40
N GLU A 42 14.86 0.92 -21.45
CA GLU A 42 14.48 1.74 -22.59
C GLU A 42 12.95 1.78 -22.64
N LEU A 43 12.38 2.97 -22.74
CA LEU A 43 10.94 3.17 -22.81
C LEU A 43 10.59 4.01 -24.04
N ASN A 44 9.74 3.47 -24.89
CA ASN A 44 9.19 4.16 -26.06
C ASN A 44 7.71 4.44 -25.80
N VAL A 45 7.31 5.71 -25.88
CA VAL A 45 5.93 6.14 -25.69
C VAL A 45 5.41 6.72 -27.00
N GLY A 46 4.44 6.03 -27.59
CA GLY A 46 3.81 6.38 -28.88
C GLY A 46 2.36 5.93 -28.90
N ALA A 47 1.89 5.35 -30.00
CA ALA A 47 0.57 4.72 -30.07
C ALA A 47 0.45 3.55 -29.08
N GLU A 48 1.57 2.88 -28.81
CA GLU A 48 1.69 1.84 -27.78
C GLU A 48 2.90 2.14 -26.90
N VAL A 49 2.87 1.65 -25.66
CA VAL A 49 3.99 1.70 -24.74
C VAL A 49 4.85 0.46 -24.95
N GLY A 50 6.11 0.65 -25.34
CA GLY A 50 7.07 -0.40 -25.63
C GLY A 50 8.45 -0.08 -25.13
N GLY A 51 9.40 -0.97 -25.34
CA GLY A 51 10.79 -0.80 -24.93
C GLY A 51 11.41 -2.10 -24.44
N ARG A 52 12.50 -2.00 -23.70
CA ARG A 52 13.26 -3.15 -23.19
C ARG A 52 13.68 -2.94 -21.74
N ILE A 53 13.69 -4.02 -21.00
CA ILE A 53 14.33 -4.10 -19.68
C ILE A 53 15.43 -5.16 -19.76
N ARG A 54 16.65 -4.77 -19.45
CA ARG A 54 17.79 -5.66 -19.27
C ARG A 54 18.19 -5.66 -17.81
N THR A 55 18.21 -6.84 -17.22
CA THR A 55 18.75 -7.11 -15.88
C THR A 55 20.00 -7.99 -16.03
N PRO A 56 20.77 -8.28 -14.97
CA PRO A 56 21.90 -9.20 -15.05
C PRO A 56 21.53 -10.60 -15.60
N THR A 57 20.28 -11.00 -15.46
CA THR A 57 19.82 -12.37 -15.79
C THR A 57 18.93 -12.45 -17.02
N ARG A 58 18.28 -11.36 -17.44
CA ARG A 58 17.29 -11.36 -18.53
C ARG A 58 17.34 -10.08 -19.36
N ASP A 59 16.99 -10.21 -20.63
CA ASP A 59 16.75 -9.12 -21.58
C ASP A 59 15.37 -9.34 -22.23
N VAL A 60 14.41 -8.46 -21.94
CA VAL A 60 12.99 -8.68 -22.19
C VAL A 60 12.36 -7.46 -22.89
N ASP A 61 11.51 -7.70 -23.90
CA ASP A 61 10.60 -6.65 -24.38
C ASP A 61 9.54 -6.36 -23.29
N ILE A 62 9.40 -5.09 -22.93
CA ILE A 62 8.52 -4.69 -21.83
C ILE A 62 7.03 -5.02 -22.09
N ARG A 63 6.65 -5.22 -23.37
CA ARG A 63 5.30 -5.63 -23.78
C ARG A 63 4.97 -7.08 -23.42
N GLU A 64 5.97 -7.91 -23.11
CA GLU A 64 5.77 -9.28 -22.64
C GLU A 64 5.25 -9.31 -21.18
N VAL A 65 5.41 -8.21 -20.45
CA VAL A 65 4.98 -8.10 -19.05
C VAL A 65 3.47 -7.91 -19.00
N THR A 66 2.75 -8.89 -18.47
CA THR A 66 1.28 -8.86 -18.33
C THR A 66 0.82 -8.44 -16.95
N ALA A 67 1.68 -8.59 -15.94
CA ALA A 67 1.43 -8.12 -14.58
C ALA A 67 2.71 -7.65 -13.90
N ALA A 68 2.58 -6.75 -12.93
CA ALA A 68 3.70 -6.25 -12.14
C ALA A 68 3.35 -6.11 -10.66
N TYR A 69 4.26 -6.56 -9.81
CA TYR A 69 4.25 -6.29 -8.37
C TYR A 69 5.38 -5.32 -8.06
N VAL A 70 5.02 -4.13 -7.56
CA VAL A 70 5.98 -3.02 -7.43
C VAL A 70 6.08 -2.53 -5.99
N ARG A 71 7.30 -2.58 -5.44
CA ARG A 71 7.64 -2.11 -4.09
C ARG A 71 9.04 -1.47 -4.07
N PRO A 72 9.31 -0.48 -4.93
CA PRO A 72 10.62 0.15 -4.91
C PRO A 72 10.78 1.07 -3.69
N CYS A 73 11.99 1.09 -3.14
CA CYS A 73 12.43 2.18 -2.27
C CYS A 73 13.01 3.33 -3.11
N ASP A 74 13.22 4.48 -2.48
CA ASP A 74 13.94 5.58 -3.12
C ASP A 74 15.34 5.10 -3.52
N SER A 75 15.61 5.06 -4.83
CA SER A 75 16.88 4.59 -5.39
C SER A 75 18.10 5.36 -4.87
N ARG A 76 17.91 6.62 -4.45
CA ARG A 76 18.96 7.47 -3.86
C ARG A 76 19.42 6.97 -2.49
N LEU A 77 18.60 6.19 -1.81
CA LEU A 77 18.88 5.60 -0.49
C LEU A 77 19.53 4.21 -0.57
N LEU A 78 19.66 3.64 -1.77
CA LEU A 78 20.37 2.37 -1.96
C LEU A 78 21.83 2.52 -1.49
N PRO A 79 22.37 1.58 -0.70
CA PRO A 79 23.70 1.73 -0.10
C PRO A 79 24.83 1.98 -1.11
N SER A 80 24.76 1.40 -2.31
CA SER A 80 25.73 1.63 -3.39
C SER A 80 25.62 3.04 -3.96
N VAL A 81 24.40 3.52 -4.19
CA VAL A 81 24.08 4.84 -4.75
C VAL A 81 24.42 5.95 -3.75
N ALA A 82 24.01 5.78 -2.49
CA ALA A 82 24.29 6.74 -1.41
C ALA A 82 25.83 6.89 -1.20
N ARG A 83 26.59 5.80 -1.24
CA ARG A 83 28.07 5.85 -1.13
C ARG A 83 28.74 6.51 -2.34
N ALA A 84 28.18 6.35 -3.54
CA ALA A 84 28.70 7.02 -4.73
C ALA A 84 28.49 8.55 -4.67
N GLY A 85 27.49 8.99 -3.91
CA GLY A 85 27.19 10.40 -3.67
C GLY A 85 26.25 11.01 -4.71
N ALA A 86 25.57 12.07 -4.27
CA ALA A 86 24.64 12.82 -5.11
C ALA A 86 25.35 13.39 -6.36
N GLY A 87 24.72 13.22 -7.53
CA GLY A 87 25.26 13.70 -8.81
C GLY A 87 26.35 12.82 -9.43
N SER A 88 26.72 11.68 -8.80
CA SER A 88 27.59 10.68 -9.43
C SER A 88 26.89 10.04 -10.66
N GLU A 89 27.66 9.34 -11.47
CA GLU A 89 27.11 8.60 -12.61
C GLU A 89 26.12 7.53 -12.15
N LEU A 90 26.46 6.76 -11.13
CA LEU A 90 25.56 5.75 -10.55
C LEU A 90 24.29 6.37 -9.95
N TRP A 91 24.41 7.52 -9.29
CA TRP A 91 23.23 8.22 -8.74
C TRP A 91 22.28 8.66 -9.85
N ARG A 92 22.79 9.26 -10.94
CA ARG A 92 21.97 9.67 -12.10
C ARG A 92 21.35 8.44 -12.77
N HIS A 93 22.13 7.39 -13.00
CA HIS A 93 21.66 6.16 -13.62
C HIS A 93 20.52 5.52 -12.81
N ALA A 94 20.72 5.32 -11.49
CA ALA A 94 19.70 4.75 -10.61
C ALA A 94 18.41 5.58 -10.57
N THR A 95 18.52 6.91 -10.58
CA THR A 95 17.37 7.81 -10.65
C THR A 95 16.64 7.65 -11.97
N THR A 96 17.36 7.63 -13.10
CA THR A 96 16.79 7.47 -14.44
C THR A 96 16.07 6.11 -14.57
N VAL A 97 16.68 5.02 -14.12
CA VAL A 97 16.03 3.68 -14.12
C VAL A 97 14.73 3.71 -13.33
N ALA A 98 14.74 4.30 -12.13
CA ALA A 98 13.55 4.41 -11.30
C ALA A 98 12.46 5.27 -11.94
N GLU A 99 12.81 6.38 -12.58
CA GLU A 99 11.88 7.27 -13.30
C GLU A 99 11.25 6.58 -14.51
N LEU A 100 12.03 5.86 -15.32
CA LEU A 100 11.54 5.12 -16.48
C LEU A 100 10.59 3.99 -16.07
N LEU A 101 10.95 3.21 -15.06
CA LEU A 101 10.07 2.15 -14.53
C LEU A 101 8.79 2.72 -13.91
N SER A 102 8.89 3.82 -13.16
CA SER A 102 7.71 4.51 -12.62
C SER A 102 6.79 5.01 -13.73
N THR A 103 7.36 5.57 -14.79
CA THR A 103 6.60 6.01 -15.97
C THR A 103 5.90 4.82 -16.64
N TRP A 104 6.61 3.71 -16.83
CA TRP A 104 6.02 2.51 -17.40
C TRP A 104 4.87 1.96 -16.53
N VAL A 105 5.04 1.92 -15.22
CA VAL A 105 4.01 1.49 -14.25
C VAL A 105 2.70 2.28 -14.42
N GLU A 106 2.78 3.57 -14.71
CA GLU A 106 1.59 4.40 -14.93
C GLU A 106 0.96 4.22 -16.32
N LEU A 107 1.75 3.90 -17.34
CA LEU A 107 1.30 3.85 -18.73
C LEU A 107 0.92 2.47 -19.23
N THR A 108 1.47 1.40 -18.62
CA THR A 108 1.26 0.03 -19.09
C THR A 108 -0.19 -0.41 -18.97
N PRO A 109 -0.74 -1.20 -19.94
CA PRO A 109 -2.01 -1.89 -19.79
C PRO A 109 -1.93 -3.08 -18.84
N ALA A 110 -0.73 -3.54 -18.47
CA ALA A 110 -0.54 -4.64 -17.53
C ALA A 110 -1.22 -4.37 -16.18
N LEU A 111 -1.62 -5.44 -15.49
CA LEU A 111 -2.08 -5.34 -14.11
C LEU A 111 -0.92 -4.94 -13.20
N VAL A 112 -1.03 -3.82 -12.51
CA VAL A 112 -0.01 -3.34 -11.57
C VAL A 112 -0.53 -3.36 -10.14
N VAL A 113 0.21 -4.00 -9.25
CA VAL A 113 -0.03 -4.03 -7.79
C VAL A 113 1.08 -3.23 -7.09
N ASN A 114 0.85 -1.97 -6.63
CA ASN A 114 -0.19 -1.02 -7.03
C ASN A 114 0.46 0.12 -7.83
N ARG A 115 -0.33 0.85 -8.66
CA ARG A 115 0.19 2.06 -9.34
C ARG A 115 0.47 3.16 -8.34
N PHE A 116 1.51 3.94 -8.58
CA PHE A 116 1.89 5.06 -7.68
C PHE A 116 0.82 6.14 -7.63
N SER A 117 0.14 6.43 -8.75
CA SER A 117 -1.00 7.36 -8.81
C SER A 117 -2.12 6.96 -7.84
N SER A 118 -2.41 5.68 -7.72
CA SER A 118 -3.42 5.14 -6.78
C SER A 118 -2.98 5.22 -5.32
N MET A 119 -1.67 5.30 -5.06
CA MET A 119 -1.12 5.39 -3.70
C MET A 119 -1.07 6.82 -3.14
N GLY A 120 -1.40 7.83 -3.95
CA GLY A 120 -1.25 9.24 -3.59
C GLY A 120 -2.00 9.67 -2.34
N SER A 121 -3.17 9.10 -2.05
CA SER A 121 -3.95 9.40 -0.85
C SER A 121 -3.22 9.05 0.45
N ASN A 122 -2.27 8.12 0.43
CA ASN A 122 -1.46 7.75 1.59
C ASN A 122 -0.56 8.90 2.08
N GLY A 123 -0.23 9.85 1.19
CA GLY A 123 0.54 11.06 1.52
C GLY A 123 -0.25 12.10 2.32
N SER A 124 -1.58 12.00 2.40
CA SER A 124 -2.46 12.91 3.12
C SER A 124 -3.55 12.15 3.87
N LYS A 125 -3.26 11.79 5.12
CA LYS A 125 -4.22 11.05 5.96
C LYS A 125 -5.58 11.76 6.11
N PRO A 126 -5.67 13.10 6.28
CA PRO A 126 -6.97 13.78 6.30
C PRO A 126 -7.76 13.63 5.00
N PHE A 127 -7.10 13.72 3.84
CA PHE A 127 -7.75 13.50 2.55
C PHE A 127 -8.23 12.05 2.39
N GLN A 128 -7.45 11.08 2.86
CA GLN A 128 -7.86 9.68 2.83
C GLN A 128 -9.10 9.42 3.69
N LEU A 129 -9.25 10.09 4.84
CA LEU A 129 -10.44 9.97 5.69
C LEU A 129 -11.73 10.43 4.99
N GLU A 130 -11.66 11.45 4.12
CA GLU A 130 -12.82 11.86 3.32
C GLU A 130 -13.22 10.75 2.34
N ILE A 131 -12.25 10.14 1.63
CA ILE A 131 -12.53 9.02 0.73
C ILE A 131 -13.16 7.86 1.51
N ILE A 132 -12.63 7.53 2.69
CA ILE A 132 -13.12 6.45 3.54
C ILE A 132 -14.58 6.71 3.95
N ARG A 133 -14.90 7.94 4.36
CA ARG A 133 -16.25 8.35 4.78
C ARG A 133 -17.25 8.24 3.63
N ASP A 134 -16.88 8.68 2.42
CA ASP A 134 -17.71 8.62 1.23
C ASP A 134 -18.06 7.17 0.82
N HIS A 135 -17.26 6.19 1.29
CA HIS A 135 -17.52 4.76 1.05
C HIS A 135 -18.17 4.02 2.21
N GLY A 136 -18.75 4.79 3.17
CA GLY A 136 -19.67 4.29 4.18
C GLY A 136 -19.05 3.73 5.44
N PHE A 137 -17.78 4.05 5.72
CA PHE A 137 -17.18 3.82 7.02
C PHE A 137 -17.28 5.06 7.91
N ASP A 138 -17.48 4.83 9.20
CA ASP A 138 -17.19 5.85 10.18
C ASP A 138 -15.68 6.11 10.25
N VAL A 139 -15.32 7.37 10.46
CA VAL A 139 -13.92 7.81 10.65
C VAL A 139 -13.81 8.61 11.93
N PRO A 140 -12.69 8.52 12.65
CA PRO A 140 -12.52 9.33 13.87
C PRO A 140 -12.47 10.82 13.51
N ASP A 141 -13.12 11.66 14.32
CA ASP A 141 -12.96 13.10 14.19
C ASP A 141 -11.48 13.49 14.27
N THR A 142 -11.08 14.37 13.36
CA THR A 142 -9.67 14.67 13.14
C THR A 142 -9.44 16.18 13.07
N LEU A 143 -8.43 16.65 13.80
CA LEU A 143 -7.95 18.03 13.80
C LEU A 143 -6.47 18.06 13.38
N VAL A 144 -6.15 18.87 12.38
CA VAL A 144 -4.75 19.20 12.04
C VAL A 144 -4.54 20.67 12.36
N THR A 145 -3.63 20.98 13.26
CA THR A 145 -3.43 22.35 13.73
C THR A 145 -2.01 22.62 14.22
N THR A 146 -1.64 23.88 14.24
CA THR A 146 -0.48 24.43 14.94
C THR A 146 -0.89 25.26 16.17
N ASP A 147 -2.18 25.29 16.50
CA ASP A 147 -2.73 26.06 17.62
C ASP A 147 -3.04 25.15 18.82
N ALA A 148 -2.36 25.40 19.93
CA ALA A 148 -2.53 24.66 21.17
C ALA A 148 -3.94 24.84 21.79
N GLU A 149 -4.59 26.01 21.62
CA GLU A 149 -5.95 26.23 22.13
C GLU A 149 -6.98 25.39 21.36
N ALA A 150 -6.81 25.28 20.03
CA ALA A 150 -7.64 24.39 19.22
C ALA A 150 -7.53 22.94 19.68
N VAL A 151 -6.33 22.48 20.08
CA VAL A 151 -6.12 21.13 20.64
C VAL A 151 -6.85 20.96 21.97
N ARG A 152 -6.81 21.95 22.85
CA ARG A 152 -7.53 21.90 24.14
C ARG A 152 -9.04 21.82 23.94
N ALA A 153 -9.60 22.67 23.06
CA ALA A 153 -11.03 22.64 22.72
C ALA A 153 -11.46 21.30 22.07
N PHE A 154 -10.61 20.73 21.21
CA PHE A 154 -10.85 19.43 20.61
C PHE A 154 -10.87 18.32 21.67
N ARG A 155 -9.93 18.36 22.61
CA ARG A 155 -9.90 17.42 23.74
C ARG A 155 -11.08 17.55 24.68
N GLU A 156 -11.53 18.78 25.00
CA GLU A 156 -12.73 19.02 25.81
C GLU A 156 -13.98 18.40 25.17
N ARG A 157 -14.07 18.41 23.83
CA ARG A 157 -15.20 17.84 23.09
C ARG A 157 -15.20 16.32 23.09
N HIS A 158 -14.01 15.69 22.89
CA HIS A 158 -13.89 14.26 22.62
C HIS A 158 -13.39 13.44 23.83
N GLY A 159 -12.94 14.08 24.91
CA GLY A 159 -12.35 13.41 26.05
C GLY A 159 -10.95 12.89 25.75
N GLU A 160 -10.82 11.60 25.49
CA GLU A 160 -9.54 11.01 25.10
C GLU A 160 -9.24 11.26 23.61
N ILE A 161 -8.03 11.73 23.35
CA ILE A 161 -7.52 11.93 21.99
C ILE A 161 -6.13 11.34 21.83
N ILE A 162 -5.84 10.95 20.59
CA ILE A 162 -4.52 10.52 20.15
C ILE A 162 -3.89 11.58 19.27
N TYR A 163 -2.58 11.50 19.09
CA TYR A 163 -1.88 12.31 18.12
C TYR A 163 -0.87 11.49 17.33
N LYS A 164 -0.61 11.94 16.12
CA LYS A 164 0.36 11.32 15.20
C LYS A 164 0.92 12.38 14.24
N SER A 165 2.04 12.10 13.58
CA SER A 165 2.54 13.00 12.54
C SER A 165 1.54 13.05 11.37
N VAL A 166 1.48 14.19 10.67
CA VAL A 166 0.71 14.35 9.44
C VAL A 166 1.35 13.53 8.30
N SER A 167 2.66 13.35 8.36
CA SER A 167 3.44 12.59 7.39
C SER A 167 3.10 11.10 7.41
N SER A 168 3.12 10.45 6.24
CA SER A 168 2.93 9.00 6.08
C SER A 168 4.11 8.17 6.58
N VAL A 169 5.28 8.78 6.81
CA VAL A 169 6.50 8.07 7.19
C VAL A 169 6.48 7.75 8.68
N ARG A 170 6.30 6.46 9.01
CA ARG A 170 6.39 5.87 10.38
C ARG A 170 5.72 6.70 11.46
N SER A 171 4.45 7.04 11.25
CA SER A 171 3.66 7.76 12.24
C SER A 171 3.35 6.84 13.43
N ILE A 172 3.96 7.12 14.58
CA ILE A 172 3.64 6.44 15.83
C ILE A 172 2.42 7.12 16.43
N VAL A 173 1.44 6.31 16.83
CA VAL A 173 0.22 6.79 17.49
C VAL A 173 0.45 6.85 19.00
N SER A 174 0.19 8.02 19.61
CA SER A 174 0.30 8.20 21.04
C SER A 174 -0.94 8.86 21.63
N ARG A 175 -1.34 8.46 22.84
CA ARG A 175 -2.40 9.15 23.59
C ARG A 175 -1.89 10.49 24.13
N LEU A 176 -2.69 11.53 24.00
CA LEU A 176 -2.36 12.84 24.58
C LEU A 176 -2.63 12.82 26.09
N ARG A 177 -1.58 12.92 26.89
CA ARG A 177 -1.67 12.96 28.36
C ARG A 177 -2.08 14.36 28.84
N SER A 178 -2.67 14.46 30.04
CA SER A 178 -3.15 15.73 30.61
C SER A 178 -2.05 16.74 30.84
N GLU A 179 -0.91 16.30 31.28
CA GLU A 179 0.27 17.12 31.61
C GLU A 179 1.21 17.35 30.42
N GLN A 180 0.87 16.85 29.25
CA GLN A 180 1.71 16.99 28.06
C GLN A 180 1.70 18.45 27.57
N ARG A 181 2.89 19.00 27.37
CA ARG A 181 3.05 20.35 26.81
C ARG A 181 2.64 20.37 25.36
N LEU A 182 1.94 21.42 24.97
CA LEU A 182 1.47 21.65 23.60
C LEU A 182 2.25 22.77 22.89
N ASP A 183 3.31 23.30 23.51
CA ASP A 183 4.07 24.43 22.96
C ASP A 183 4.71 24.13 21.62
N ASP A 184 5.12 22.86 21.41
CA ASP A 184 5.77 22.42 20.17
C ASP A 184 4.80 22.27 18.99
N VAL A 185 3.50 22.26 19.24
CA VAL A 185 2.46 22.18 18.19
C VAL A 185 2.56 23.37 17.23
N ALA A 186 2.96 24.54 17.74
CA ALA A 186 3.13 25.74 16.92
C ALA A 186 4.21 25.59 15.83
N PHE A 187 5.18 24.70 16.03
CA PHE A 187 6.33 24.52 15.14
C PHE A 187 6.23 23.23 14.27
N CYS A 188 5.30 22.34 14.62
CA CYS A 188 5.14 21.06 13.92
C CYS A 188 3.66 20.74 13.76
N PRO A 189 3.09 20.87 12.55
CA PRO A 189 1.71 20.50 12.28
C PRO A 189 1.49 19.05 12.70
N THR A 190 0.57 18.84 13.64
CA THR A 190 0.28 17.55 14.23
C THR A 190 -1.17 17.19 13.94
N GLN A 191 -1.42 15.92 13.64
CA GLN A 191 -2.76 15.39 13.52
C GLN A 191 -3.21 14.88 14.89
N PHE A 192 -4.26 15.49 15.43
CA PHE A 192 -5.00 15.00 16.60
C PHE A 192 -6.26 14.28 16.13
N GLN A 193 -6.62 13.23 16.85
CA GLN A 193 -7.74 12.40 16.44
C GLN A 193 -8.48 11.91 17.69
N GLN A 194 -9.81 11.84 17.61
CA GLN A 194 -10.65 11.20 18.60
C GLN A 194 -10.13 9.78 18.85
N TYR A 195 -9.99 9.40 20.12
CA TYR A 195 -9.72 8.01 20.46
C TYR A 195 -11.01 7.20 20.33
N VAL A 196 -11.02 6.23 19.44
CA VAL A 196 -12.12 5.27 19.28
C VAL A 196 -11.77 4.03 20.09
N PRO A 197 -12.52 3.70 21.18
CA PRO A 197 -12.30 2.46 21.92
C PRO A 197 -12.72 1.26 21.08
N GLY A 198 -12.05 0.12 21.26
CA GLY A 198 -12.44 -1.10 20.56
C GLY A 198 -11.28 -1.99 20.17
N THR A 199 -11.59 -3.00 19.37
CA THR A 199 -10.64 -4.02 18.88
C THR A 199 -10.17 -3.67 17.48
N ASP A 200 -8.86 -3.75 17.26
CA ASP A 200 -8.26 -3.53 15.95
C ASP A 200 -8.42 -4.73 15.04
N HIS A 201 -8.67 -4.44 13.77
CA HIS A 201 -8.72 -5.45 12.71
C HIS A 201 -7.86 -4.96 11.53
N ARG A 202 -7.00 -5.83 11.04
CA ARG A 202 -6.28 -5.63 9.79
C ARG A 202 -6.94 -6.45 8.70
N VAL A 203 -7.40 -5.80 7.65
CA VAL A 203 -8.06 -6.44 6.52
C VAL A 203 -7.20 -6.30 5.27
N HIS A 204 -6.77 -7.41 4.67
CA HIS A 204 -6.13 -7.38 3.38
C HIS A 204 -7.15 -7.71 2.30
N VAL A 205 -7.35 -6.80 1.37
CA VAL A 205 -8.13 -7.00 0.15
C VAL A 205 -7.16 -7.31 -0.98
N VAL A 206 -7.40 -8.39 -1.72
CA VAL A 206 -6.58 -8.84 -2.85
C VAL A 206 -7.53 -9.19 -4.01
N GLY A 207 -7.73 -8.27 -4.94
CA GLY A 207 -8.74 -8.42 -5.99
C GLY A 207 -10.13 -8.63 -5.40
N CYS A 208 -10.73 -9.80 -5.63
CA CYS A 208 -12.02 -10.21 -5.08
C CYS A 208 -11.92 -11.08 -3.81
N GLU A 209 -10.73 -11.24 -3.24
CA GLU A 209 -10.50 -12.02 -2.03
C GLU A 209 -10.25 -11.09 -0.83
N ILE A 210 -10.63 -11.53 0.38
CA ILE A 210 -10.47 -10.74 1.61
C ILE A 210 -9.90 -11.59 2.73
N TYR A 211 -8.96 -11.02 3.50
CA TYR A 211 -8.22 -11.69 4.56
C TYR A 211 -8.22 -10.85 5.83
N PRO A 212 -9.30 -10.92 6.63
CA PRO A 212 -9.39 -10.19 7.89
C PRO A 212 -8.64 -10.90 9.02
N CYS A 213 -8.02 -10.09 9.86
CA CYS A 213 -7.29 -10.51 11.06
C CYS A 213 -7.68 -9.59 12.21
N GLU A 214 -8.22 -10.17 13.28
CA GLU A 214 -8.43 -9.50 14.57
C GLU A 214 -7.09 -9.39 15.31
N ILE A 215 -6.82 -8.23 15.90
CA ILE A 215 -5.58 -7.92 16.60
C ILE A 215 -5.91 -7.70 18.08
N ILE A 216 -5.50 -8.62 18.91
CA ILE A 216 -5.67 -8.56 20.35
C ILE A 216 -4.37 -8.04 20.95
N CYS A 217 -4.40 -6.78 21.41
CA CYS A 217 -3.24 -6.12 21.99
C CYS A 217 -3.70 -4.98 22.92
N ASP A 218 -3.11 -4.89 24.11
CA ASP A 218 -3.40 -3.83 25.08
C ASP A 218 -2.61 -2.53 24.80
N ALA A 219 -1.69 -2.54 23.81
CA ALA A 219 -0.94 -1.35 23.43
C ALA A 219 -1.80 -0.37 22.61
N THR A 220 -1.54 0.93 22.73
CA THR A 220 -2.22 1.97 21.93
C THR A 220 -1.92 1.85 20.43
N ASP A 221 -0.72 1.39 20.11
CA ASP A 221 -0.29 1.08 18.74
C ASP A 221 0.34 -0.32 18.73
N TYR A 222 -0.39 -1.31 18.26
CA TYR A 222 0.03 -2.71 18.23
C TYR A 222 1.28 -2.97 17.36
N ARG A 223 1.63 -2.03 16.50
CA ARG A 223 2.86 -2.10 15.68
C ARG A 223 4.12 -1.82 16.50
N TYR A 224 3.95 -1.22 17.67
CA TYR A 224 5.01 -0.91 18.63
C TYR A 224 4.56 -1.31 20.04
N PRO A 225 4.34 -2.62 20.29
CA PRO A 225 3.70 -3.09 21.52
C PRO A 225 4.60 -2.99 22.76
N GLY A 226 5.92 -2.75 22.58
CA GLY A 226 6.88 -2.84 23.68
C GLY A 226 6.96 -4.28 24.21
N ASP A 227 6.71 -4.44 25.52
CA ASP A 227 6.71 -5.74 26.20
C ASP A 227 5.30 -6.40 26.21
N VAL A 228 4.33 -5.87 25.47
CA VAL A 228 2.96 -6.42 25.41
C VAL A 228 2.86 -7.43 24.29
N ASP A 229 2.24 -8.57 24.58
CA ASP A 229 1.98 -9.60 23.56
C ASP A 229 0.94 -9.12 22.55
N VAL A 230 1.14 -9.51 21.29
CA VAL A 230 0.20 -9.28 20.18
C VAL A 230 -0.28 -10.64 19.70
N ASP A 231 -1.58 -10.89 19.83
CA ASP A 231 -2.21 -12.11 19.31
C ASP A 231 -2.99 -11.75 18.02
N LEU A 232 -2.67 -12.44 16.94
CA LEU A 232 -3.25 -12.24 15.61
C LEU A 232 -4.16 -13.42 15.27
N ARG A 233 -5.45 -13.17 15.10
CA ARG A 233 -6.45 -14.19 14.83
C ARG A 233 -7.15 -13.99 13.50
N PRO A 234 -7.08 -14.95 12.56
CA PRO A 234 -7.96 -14.93 11.40
C PRO A 234 -9.42 -14.86 11.87
N CYS A 235 -10.20 -13.97 11.25
CA CYS A 235 -11.59 -13.77 11.62
C CYS A 235 -12.49 -13.68 10.39
N ARG A 236 -13.79 -13.45 10.60
CA ARG A 236 -14.74 -13.09 9.54
C ARG A 236 -15.34 -11.74 9.89
N LEU A 237 -15.54 -10.92 8.88
CA LEU A 237 -16.28 -9.67 9.02
C LEU A 237 -17.76 -9.89 8.71
N PRO A 238 -18.65 -9.03 9.22
CA PRO A 238 -20.02 -8.95 8.70
C PRO A 238 -20.02 -8.69 7.19
N PRO A 239 -20.93 -9.29 6.41
CA PRO A 239 -20.97 -9.15 4.94
C PRO A 239 -21.00 -7.70 4.46
N GLU A 240 -21.71 -6.83 5.17
CA GLU A 240 -21.80 -5.40 4.86
C GLU A 240 -20.47 -4.66 5.08
N VAL A 241 -19.63 -5.13 5.99
CA VAL A 241 -18.27 -4.56 6.22
C VAL A 241 -17.30 -5.06 5.16
N GLU A 242 -17.39 -6.33 4.77
CA GLU A 242 -16.63 -6.89 3.66
C GLU A 242 -16.92 -6.13 2.36
N GLU A 243 -18.21 -5.91 2.06
CA GLU A 243 -18.61 -5.15 0.87
C GLU A 243 -18.06 -3.72 0.88
N ARG A 244 -18.07 -3.03 2.04
CA ARG A 244 -17.46 -1.70 2.16
C ARG A 244 -15.95 -1.75 1.91
N CYS A 245 -15.24 -2.77 2.40
CA CYS A 245 -13.81 -2.96 2.14
C CYS A 245 -13.52 -3.11 0.64
N PHE A 246 -14.29 -3.93 -0.08
CA PHE A 246 -14.15 -4.10 -1.52
C PHE A 246 -14.45 -2.81 -2.29
N ARG A 247 -15.54 -2.12 -1.96
CA ARG A 247 -15.89 -0.83 -2.60
C ARG A 247 -14.82 0.22 -2.37
N LEU A 248 -14.29 0.33 -1.16
CA LEU A 248 -13.23 1.28 -0.82
C LEU A 248 -11.93 0.97 -1.58
N SER A 249 -11.51 -0.30 -1.62
CA SER A 249 -10.32 -0.73 -2.37
C SER A 249 -10.46 -0.43 -3.87
N SER A 250 -11.64 -0.72 -4.44
CA SER A 250 -11.96 -0.45 -5.85
C SER A 250 -11.96 1.05 -6.16
N ALA A 251 -12.62 1.87 -5.33
CA ALA A 251 -12.69 3.31 -5.51
C ALA A 251 -11.32 4.00 -5.43
N MET A 252 -10.42 3.45 -4.62
CA MET A 252 -9.03 3.90 -4.55
C MET A 252 -8.14 3.31 -5.65
N ASN A 253 -8.70 2.47 -6.53
CA ASN A 253 -7.97 1.76 -7.58
C ASN A 253 -6.77 0.98 -7.02
N LEU A 254 -6.99 0.23 -5.94
CA LEU A 254 -5.99 -0.57 -5.26
C LEU A 254 -6.31 -2.06 -5.41
N PRO A 255 -5.72 -2.78 -6.39
CA PRO A 255 -5.83 -4.25 -6.50
C PRO A 255 -5.43 -4.98 -5.22
N VAL A 256 -4.52 -4.41 -4.43
CA VAL A 256 -4.14 -4.90 -3.10
C VAL A 256 -4.16 -3.76 -2.10
N ALA A 257 -4.94 -3.90 -1.04
CA ALA A 257 -5.05 -2.92 0.02
C ALA A 257 -4.95 -3.55 1.42
N GLY A 258 -4.37 -2.80 2.36
CA GLY A 258 -4.40 -3.16 3.77
C GLY A 258 -5.22 -2.13 4.55
N ILE A 259 -6.43 -2.50 4.97
CA ILE A 259 -7.38 -1.62 5.63
C ILE A 259 -7.30 -1.81 7.14
N ASP A 260 -7.09 -0.74 7.87
CA ASP A 260 -7.07 -0.74 9.33
C ASP A 260 -8.47 -0.34 9.84
N LEU A 261 -9.17 -1.30 10.42
CA LEU A 261 -10.49 -1.11 11.01
C LEU A 261 -10.43 -1.20 12.53
N ARG A 262 -11.39 -0.55 13.19
CA ARG A 262 -11.64 -0.70 14.61
C ARG A 262 -13.12 -0.94 14.88
N ARG A 263 -13.42 -2.02 15.59
CA ARG A 263 -14.78 -2.34 16.02
C ARG A 263 -14.99 -1.85 17.44
N THR A 264 -15.97 -0.98 17.65
CA THR A 264 -16.30 -0.49 18.99
C THR A 264 -17.03 -1.57 19.83
N PRO A 265 -17.10 -1.41 21.17
CA PRO A 265 -17.87 -2.31 22.03
C PRO A 265 -19.38 -2.37 21.63
N GLU A 266 -19.92 -1.30 21.05
CA GLU A 266 -21.30 -1.19 20.56
C GLU A 266 -21.49 -1.88 19.21
N GLY A 267 -20.39 -2.27 18.54
CA GLY A 267 -20.40 -2.99 17.28
C GLY A 267 -20.26 -2.11 16.03
N GLU A 268 -19.98 -0.84 16.21
CA GLU A 268 -19.72 0.10 15.09
C GLU A 268 -18.33 -0.14 14.49
N TRP A 269 -18.18 0.12 13.19
CA TRP A 269 -16.95 -0.09 12.44
C TRP A 269 -16.36 1.21 11.94
N TYR A 270 -15.25 1.60 12.53
CA TYR A 270 -14.44 2.73 12.10
C TYR A 270 -13.31 2.24 11.17
N CYS A 271 -13.04 3.00 10.10
CA CYS A 271 -11.84 2.80 9.30
C CYS A 271 -10.82 3.90 9.63
N LEU A 272 -9.63 3.50 10.02
CA LEU A 272 -8.57 4.38 10.51
C LEU A 272 -7.59 4.80 9.40
N GLU A 273 -7.34 3.87 8.45
CA GLU A 273 -6.36 4.06 7.37
C GLU A 273 -6.53 2.97 6.30
N VAL A 274 -6.20 3.31 5.06
CA VAL A 274 -5.99 2.36 3.95
C VAL A 274 -4.53 2.42 3.53
N ASN A 275 -3.82 1.31 3.68
CA ASN A 275 -2.43 1.20 3.26
C ASN A 275 -2.35 0.57 1.85
N PRO A 276 -1.86 1.32 0.84
CA PRO A 276 -1.78 0.83 -0.54
C PRO A 276 -0.56 -0.07 -0.80
N SER A 277 0.35 -0.20 0.16
CA SER A 277 1.52 -1.09 0.07
C SER A 277 1.70 -1.85 1.39
N PRO A 278 0.74 -2.77 1.71
CA PRO A 278 0.70 -3.41 3.02
C PRO A 278 1.88 -4.36 3.25
N ALA A 279 2.39 -4.36 4.49
CA ALA A 279 3.38 -5.34 4.96
C ALA A 279 2.69 -6.66 5.37
N TYR A 280 2.05 -7.33 4.41
CA TYR A 280 1.22 -8.51 4.64
C TYR A 280 1.99 -9.72 5.18
N SER A 281 3.29 -9.81 4.93
CA SER A 281 4.13 -10.95 5.33
C SER A 281 4.11 -11.23 6.84
N TYR A 282 3.94 -10.19 7.66
CA TYR A 282 3.77 -10.32 9.10
C TYR A 282 2.50 -11.10 9.46
N TYR A 283 1.36 -10.75 8.85
CA TYR A 283 0.08 -11.42 9.09
C TYR A 283 0.06 -12.84 8.50
N GLN A 284 0.71 -13.04 7.36
CA GLN A 284 0.88 -14.37 6.78
C GLN A 284 1.67 -15.30 7.73
N ALA A 285 2.77 -14.81 8.28
CA ALA A 285 3.63 -15.61 9.16
C ALA A 285 2.99 -15.92 10.51
N HIS A 286 2.23 -14.99 11.11
CA HIS A 286 1.73 -15.12 12.48
C HIS A 286 0.26 -15.55 12.56
N ALA A 287 -0.56 -15.23 11.55
CA ALA A 287 -1.96 -15.61 11.49
C ALA A 287 -2.27 -16.70 10.44
N GLY A 288 -1.27 -17.15 9.67
CA GLY A 288 -1.45 -18.19 8.65
C GLY A 288 -2.31 -17.78 7.46
N LEU A 289 -2.49 -16.48 7.20
CA LEU A 289 -3.30 -15.97 6.11
C LEU A 289 -2.55 -16.12 4.77
N PRO A 290 -3.12 -16.80 3.72
CA PRO A 290 -2.42 -17.10 2.47
C PRO A 290 -2.40 -15.89 1.50
N ILE A 291 -1.91 -14.73 1.96
CA ILE A 291 -2.01 -13.46 1.22
C ILE A 291 -1.08 -13.46 0.00
N SER A 292 0.16 -13.97 0.11
CA SER A 292 1.07 -14.07 -1.05
C SER A 292 0.48 -14.95 -2.15
N ALA A 293 -0.13 -16.08 -1.78
CA ALA A 293 -0.77 -16.97 -2.74
C ALA A 293 -1.96 -16.28 -3.46
N ALA A 294 -2.73 -15.46 -2.76
CA ALA A 294 -3.81 -14.67 -3.36
C ALA A 294 -3.26 -13.62 -4.33
N ILE A 295 -2.20 -12.90 -3.95
CA ILE A 295 -1.54 -11.92 -4.83
C ILE A 295 -0.97 -12.63 -6.07
N ALA A 296 -0.36 -13.81 -5.92
CA ALA A 296 0.14 -14.60 -7.06
C ALA A 296 -0.98 -15.00 -8.02
N ARG A 297 -2.14 -15.46 -7.49
CA ARG A 297 -3.32 -15.74 -8.32
C ARG A 297 -3.83 -14.51 -9.05
N LEU A 298 -3.90 -13.38 -8.35
CA LEU A 298 -4.31 -12.10 -8.95
C LEU A 298 -3.39 -11.71 -10.11
N LEU A 299 -2.07 -11.76 -9.92
CA LEU A 299 -1.09 -11.45 -10.96
C LEU A 299 -1.17 -12.43 -12.14
N ALA A 300 -1.39 -13.72 -11.87
CA ALA A 300 -1.54 -14.75 -12.91
C ALA A 300 -2.84 -14.62 -13.71
N SER A 301 -3.90 -14.06 -13.14
CA SER A 301 -5.20 -13.87 -13.82
C SER A 301 -5.21 -12.71 -14.82
N ALA A 302 -4.17 -11.89 -14.90
CA ALA A 302 -4.13 -10.67 -15.73
C ALA A 302 -4.37 -10.93 -17.23
N GLU A 303 -3.93 -12.08 -17.77
CA GLU A 303 -4.17 -12.44 -19.16
C GLU A 303 -5.65 -12.70 -19.46
N SER A 304 -6.38 -13.30 -18.52
CA SER A 304 -7.81 -13.57 -18.68
C SER A 304 -8.63 -12.28 -18.72
N GLN A 305 -8.24 -11.28 -17.94
CA GLN A 305 -8.94 -9.98 -17.89
C GLN A 305 -8.69 -9.14 -19.14
N ALA A 306 -7.50 -9.17 -19.70
CA ALA A 306 -7.19 -8.49 -20.96
C ALA A 306 -8.02 -9.07 -22.15
N ALA A 307 -8.22 -10.38 -22.17
CA ALA A 307 -9.04 -11.04 -23.19
C ALA A 307 -10.53 -10.68 -23.06
N VAL A 308 -11.04 -10.61 -21.83
CA VAL A 308 -12.47 -10.26 -21.56
C VAL A 308 -12.78 -8.81 -21.93
N ASN A 309 -11.87 -7.89 -21.66
CA ASN A 309 -12.06 -6.48 -22.03
C ASN A 309 -12.00 -6.27 -23.55
N PHE A 310 -11.17 -7.05 -24.27
CA PHE A 310 -11.07 -6.96 -25.73
C PHE A 310 -12.37 -7.44 -26.42
N ASP A 311 -12.99 -8.50 -25.90
CA ASP A 311 -14.25 -9.02 -26.44
C ASP A 311 -15.43 -8.10 -26.12
N SER A 312 -15.49 -7.49 -24.92
CA SER A 312 -16.56 -6.56 -24.55
C SER A 312 -16.50 -5.24 -25.31
N ASP A 313 -15.32 -4.71 -25.56
CA ASP A 313 -15.13 -3.46 -26.34
C ASP A 313 -15.39 -3.70 -27.83
N PHE A 314 -15.11 -4.89 -28.35
CA PHE A 314 -15.41 -5.28 -29.74
C PHE A 314 -16.92 -5.46 -29.97
N GLU A 315 -17.65 -6.10 -29.04
CA GLU A 315 -19.12 -6.22 -29.13
C GLU A 315 -19.82 -4.87 -29.02
N LEU A 316 -19.32 -3.93 -28.17
CA LEU A 316 -19.87 -2.58 -28.08
C LEU A 316 -19.62 -1.75 -29.36
N ALA A 317 -18.48 -1.91 -30.01
CA ALA A 317 -18.16 -1.23 -31.26
C ALA A 317 -18.97 -1.77 -32.46
N VAL A 318 -19.25 -3.08 -32.49
CA VAL A 318 -20.05 -3.71 -33.56
C VAL A 318 -21.54 -3.39 -33.41
N ASN A 319 -22.04 -3.20 -32.19
CA ASN A 319 -23.45 -2.83 -31.95
C ASN A 319 -23.73 -1.32 -32.05
N ALA A 320 -22.70 -0.49 -32.23
CA ALA A 320 -22.81 0.98 -32.41
C ALA A 320 -22.64 1.44 -33.87
N ALA A 321 -22.40 0.51 -34.80
CA ALA A 321 -22.30 0.75 -36.26
C ALA A 321 -23.53 0.19 -36.98
#